data_5e06e47b91bb05527135eb1ac811a544
#
_entry.id   5e06e47b91bb05527135eb1ac811a544
#
_cell.length_a   1.000
_cell.length_b   1.000
_cell.length_c   1.000
_cell.angle_alpha   90.00
_cell.angle_beta   90.00
_cell.angle_gamma   90.00
#
_symmetry.space_group_name_H-M   'P 1'
#
loop_
_entity.id
_entity.type
_entity.pdbx_description
1 polymer ?
#
loop_
_entity_poly.entity_id
_entity_poly.type
_entity_poly.pdbx_seq_one_letter_code
_entity_poly.pdbx_strand_id
1 'polypeptide(L)'
;KARAERIVLAARGPDLAATILRPHLLFGPGDPHILPRLVARARRRFFRLPIVGDGENEVSLTFIDNGAAAHIAAADALQVGSTNDGRAYFLGQKEHVRLWPWIANLVAELGLPELKRHVSLRTATRVGAVCESLWKWMSLSGEPPMTRFVAQQLATDHSYDLTPAEQDFGYVEQVTLDEATRRSIEWLRNLG
;
A
#
# COMPACT_ATOMS: atom_id res chain seq x y z
N LYS A 1 -13.87 -3.82 -4.59
CA LYS A 1 -13.05 -4.98 -4.24
C LYS A 1 -13.86 -6.03 -3.48
N ALA A 2 -14.45 -5.76 -2.32
CA ALA A 2 -15.22 -6.74 -1.53
C ALA A 2 -16.35 -7.45 -2.28
N ARG A 3 -17.01 -6.78 -3.25
CA ARG A 3 -18.00 -7.42 -4.14
C ARG A 3 -17.35 -8.42 -5.09
N ALA A 4 -16.18 -8.09 -5.65
CA ALA A 4 -15.42 -8.99 -6.53
C ALA A 4 -14.97 -10.24 -5.78
N GLU A 5 -14.44 -10.10 -4.56
CA GLU A 5 -14.06 -11.23 -3.71
C GLU A 5 -15.25 -12.19 -3.48
N ARG A 6 -16.42 -11.63 -3.13
CA ARG A 6 -17.63 -12.45 -2.92
C ARG A 6 -18.06 -13.21 -4.18
N ILE A 7 -17.95 -12.59 -5.37
CA ILE A 7 -18.27 -13.24 -6.63
C ILE A 7 -17.31 -14.40 -6.92
N VAL A 8 -15.99 -14.16 -6.74
CA VAL A 8 -14.97 -15.19 -6.95
C VAL A 8 -15.17 -16.35 -5.98
N LEU A 9 -15.37 -16.07 -4.69
CA LEU A 9 -15.58 -17.12 -3.69
C LEU A 9 -16.88 -17.90 -3.93
N ALA A 10 -17.93 -17.25 -4.43
CA ALA A 10 -19.19 -17.93 -4.78
C ALA A 10 -19.09 -18.81 -6.05
N ALA A 11 -18.11 -18.56 -6.90
CA ALA A 11 -17.89 -19.37 -8.11
C ALA A 11 -17.09 -20.65 -7.83
N ARG A 12 -16.56 -20.86 -6.61
CA ARG A 12 -15.84 -22.07 -6.21
C ARG A 12 -16.73 -23.30 -6.32
N GLY A 13 -16.12 -24.41 -6.69
CA GLY A 13 -16.83 -25.67 -6.87
C GLY A 13 -15.89 -26.85 -7.10
N PRO A 14 -16.40 -27.99 -7.52
CA PRO A 14 -15.59 -29.18 -7.73
C PRO A 14 -14.51 -29.01 -8.80
N ASP A 15 -14.69 -28.04 -9.73
CA ASP A 15 -13.78 -27.80 -10.84
C ASP A 15 -13.04 -26.45 -10.73
N LEU A 16 -13.26 -25.68 -9.67
CA LEU A 16 -12.67 -24.35 -9.48
C LEU A 16 -12.29 -24.09 -8.02
N ALA A 17 -11.00 -24.06 -7.76
CA ALA A 17 -10.43 -23.51 -6.51
C ALA A 17 -10.16 -22.02 -6.66
N ALA A 18 -10.29 -21.25 -5.58
CA ALA A 18 -9.97 -19.82 -5.56
C ALA A 18 -9.45 -19.38 -4.21
N THR A 19 -8.40 -18.57 -4.21
CA THR A 19 -7.88 -17.88 -3.04
C THR A 19 -7.87 -16.37 -3.27
N ILE A 20 -7.91 -15.58 -2.21
CA ILE A 20 -7.89 -14.12 -2.26
C ILE A 20 -6.60 -13.62 -1.64
N LEU A 21 -5.82 -12.87 -2.41
CA LEU A 21 -4.61 -12.23 -1.92
C LEU A 21 -4.81 -10.71 -1.82
N ARG A 22 -4.44 -10.14 -0.68
CA ARG A 22 -4.63 -8.73 -0.34
C ARG A 22 -3.29 -8.08 -0.02
N PRO A 23 -2.44 -7.79 -1.03
CA PRO A 23 -1.23 -7.02 -0.79
C PRO A 23 -1.60 -5.62 -0.29
N HIS A 24 -0.94 -5.18 0.79
CA HIS A 24 -1.19 -3.87 1.38
C HIS A 24 -0.07 -2.90 1.04
N LEU A 25 -0.43 -1.69 0.60
CA LEU A 25 0.53 -0.63 0.20
C LEU A 25 1.69 -1.17 -0.65
N LEU A 26 1.33 -1.71 -1.82
CA LEU A 26 2.30 -2.28 -2.76
C LEU A 26 3.25 -1.20 -3.26
N PHE A 27 4.57 -1.42 -3.12
CA PHE A 27 5.60 -0.48 -3.53
C PHE A 27 6.78 -1.20 -4.20
N GLY A 28 7.61 -0.44 -4.90
CA GLY A 28 8.82 -0.96 -5.55
C GLY A 28 9.11 -0.33 -6.91
N PRO A 29 10.13 -0.80 -7.62
CA PRO A 29 10.39 -0.40 -8.99
C PRO A 29 9.18 -0.66 -9.89
N GLY A 30 8.83 0.32 -10.74
CA GLY A 30 7.65 0.24 -11.60
C GLY A 30 6.33 0.65 -10.93
N ASP A 31 6.34 1.07 -9.66
CA ASP A 31 5.13 1.57 -8.97
C ASP A 31 4.56 2.80 -9.71
N PRO A 32 3.32 2.73 -10.24
CA PRO A 32 2.74 3.86 -10.95
C PRO A 32 2.04 4.87 -10.03
N HIS A 33 1.90 4.59 -8.73
CA HIS A 33 0.98 5.31 -7.86
C HIS A 33 1.58 5.89 -6.59
N ILE A 34 2.10 5.05 -5.69
CA ILE A 34 2.46 5.46 -4.33
C ILE A 34 3.74 6.30 -4.33
N LEU A 35 4.85 5.70 -4.71
CA LEU A 35 6.16 6.33 -4.64
C LEU A 35 6.29 7.55 -5.55
N PRO A 36 5.91 7.52 -6.85
CA PRO A 36 5.99 8.70 -7.72
C PRO A 36 5.14 9.87 -7.23
N ARG A 37 3.92 9.60 -6.73
CA ARG A 37 3.04 10.66 -6.19
C ARG A 37 3.60 11.28 -4.91
N LEU A 38 4.20 10.46 -4.05
CA LEU A 38 4.86 10.91 -2.83
C LEU A 38 6.04 11.83 -3.16
N VAL A 39 6.94 11.41 -4.06
CA VAL A 39 8.09 12.18 -4.53
C VAL A 39 7.64 13.48 -5.21
N ALA A 40 6.67 13.41 -6.11
CA ALA A 40 6.14 14.58 -6.78
C ALA A 40 5.57 15.62 -5.79
N ARG A 41 4.96 15.17 -4.71
CA ARG A 41 4.47 16.08 -3.64
C ARG A 41 5.59 16.63 -2.77
N ALA A 42 6.59 15.82 -2.45
CA ALA A 42 7.74 16.25 -1.67
C ALA A 42 8.58 17.31 -2.44
N ARG A 43 8.67 17.21 -3.78
CA ARG A 43 9.36 18.17 -4.67
C ARG A 43 8.65 19.54 -4.77
N ARG A 44 7.35 19.64 -4.44
CA ARG A 44 6.62 20.90 -4.59
C ARG A 44 7.16 21.98 -3.69
N ARG A 45 7.35 23.20 -4.20
CA ARG A 45 7.77 24.39 -3.43
C ARG A 45 6.65 24.86 -2.51
N PHE A 46 5.40 24.81 -2.97
CA PHE A 46 4.19 25.15 -2.23
C PHE A 46 3.32 23.91 -2.09
N PHE A 47 2.60 23.78 -0.97
CA PHE A 47 1.74 22.65 -0.66
C PHE A 47 2.48 21.29 -0.62
N ARG A 48 3.65 21.28 0.03
CA ARG A 48 4.43 20.06 0.28
C ARG A 48 3.60 19.03 1.04
N LEU A 49 4.00 17.78 0.91
CA LEU A 49 3.40 16.66 1.64
C LEU A 49 3.43 16.94 3.16
N PRO A 50 2.28 17.12 3.83
CA PRO A 50 2.24 17.21 5.27
C PRO A 50 2.20 15.84 5.91
N ILE A 51 2.75 15.70 7.09
CA ILE A 51 2.52 14.57 7.99
C ILE A 51 1.06 14.67 8.46
N VAL A 52 0.28 13.60 8.25
CA VAL A 52 -1.12 13.53 8.67
C VAL A 52 -1.23 12.75 9.97
N GLY A 53 -1.92 13.32 10.95
CA GLY A 53 -1.99 12.75 12.30
C GLY A 53 -0.79 13.13 13.16
N ASP A 54 -0.44 12.24 14.07
CA ASP A 54 0.73 12.35 14.95
C ASP A 54 2.04 11.92 14.28
N GLY A 55 1.93 11.15 13.18
CA GLY A 55 3.09 10.63 12.46
C GLY A 55 3.62 9.30 12.99
N GLU A 56 2.93 8.67 13.93
CA GLU A 56 3.37 7.46 14.62
C GLU A 56 2.66 6.18 14.14
N ASN A 57 1.75 6.31 13.18
CA ASN A 57 0.97 5.18 12.67
C ASN A 57 1.82 4.08 12.04
N GLU A 58 1.51 2.83 12.38
CA GLU A 58 2.16 1.63 11.87
C GLU A 58 1.38 1.01 10.72
N VAL A 59 2.11 0.61 9.67
CA VAL A 59 1.51 0.02 8.48
C VAL A 59 2.28 -1.21 8.00
N SER A 60 1.59 -2.12 7.35
CA SER A 60 2.21 -3.16 6.53
C SER A 60 2.50 -2.60 5.14
N LEU A 61 3.69 -2.85 4.62
CA LEU A 61 4.07 -2.57 3.24
C LEU A 61 4.27 -3.89 2.50
N THR A 62 4.04 -3.91 1.19
CA THR A 62 4.31 -5.09 0.35
C THR A 62 5.27 -4.69 -0.75
N PHE A 63 6.50 -5.23 -0.75
CA PHE A 63 7.40 -5.04 -1.88
C PHE A 63 6.93 -5.86 -3.07
N ILE A 64 7.06 -5.31 -4.28
CA ILE A 64 6.48 -5.90 -5.50
C ILE A 64 6.98 -7.32 -5.75
N ASP A 65 8.28 -7.61 -5.56
CA ASP A 65 8.84 -8.94 -5.78
C ASP A 65 8.31 -9.95 -4.75
N ASN A 66 8.18 -9.55 -3.47
CA ASN A 66 7.57 -10.39 -2.44
C ASN A 66 6.09 -10.64 -2.72
N GLY A 67 5.38 -9.62 -3.21
CA GLY A 67 4.00 -9.76 -3.66
C GLY A 67 3.88 -10.76 -4.81
N ALA A 68 4.75 -10.67 -5.82
CA ALA A 68 4.78 -11.61 -6.95
C ALA A 68 5.08 -13.04 -6.48
N ALA A 69 6.11 -13.23 -5.63
CA ALA A 69 6.46 -14.53 -5.07
C ALA A 69 5.30 -15.15 -4.27
N ALA A 70 4.58 -14.33 -3.49
CA ALA A 70 3.40 -14.78 -2.76
C ALA A 70 2.27 -15.28 -3.67
N HIS A 71 2.07 -14.61 -4.82
CA HIS A 71 1.08 -15.05 -5.80
C HIS A 71 1.44 -16.39 -6.42
N ILE A 72 2.72 -16.62 -6.73
CA ILE A 72 3.21 -17.91 -7.25
C ILE A 72 3.04 -19.00 -6.20
N ALA A 73 3.51 -18.78 -4.96
CA ALA A 73 3.39 -19.76 -3.89
C ALA A 73 1.92 -20.13 -3.59
N ALA A 74 1.03 -19.13 -3.57
CA ALA A 74 -0.39 -19.36 -3.36
C ALA A 74 -1.03 -20.15 -4.52
N ALA A 75 -0.61 -19.90 -5.77
CA ALA A 75 -1.09 -20.62 -6.95
C ALA A 75 -0.60 -22.07 -6.96
N ASP A 76 0.66 -22.31 -6.63
CA ASP A 76 1.26 -23.64 -6.58
C ASP A 76 0.60 -24.54 -5.50
N ALA A 77 0.20 -23.95 -4.38
CA ALA A 77 -0.49 -24.64 -3.29
C ALA A 77 -2.01 -24.77 -3.51
N LEU A 78 -2.58 -24.09 -4.51
CA LEU A 78 -4.04 -24.01 -4.70
C LEU A 78 -4.59 -25.20 -5.45
N GLN A 79 -5.42 -25.99 -4.78
CA GLN A 79 -6.21 -27.07 -5.35
C GLN A 79 -7.61 -27.05 -4.72
N VAL A 80 -8.58 -27.69 -5.36
CA VAL A 80 -9.90 -27.85 -4.77
C VAL A 80 -9.79 -28.57 -3.43
N GLY A 81 -10.25 -27.94 -2.36
CA GLY A 81 -10.19 -28.47 -1.00
C GLY A 81 -8.84 -28.31 -0.30
N SER A 82 -7.85 -27.65 -0.91
CA SER A 82 -6.61 -27.27 -0.19
C SER A 82 -6.86 -26.22 0.88
N THR A 83 -5.92 -26.05 1.82
CA THR A 83 -6.07 -25.14 2.95
C THR A 83 -6.35 -23.71 2.53
N ASN A 84 -5.76 -23.26 1.42
CA ASN A 84 -5.93 -21.90 0.91
C ASN A 84 -7.14 -21.74 -0.04
N ASP A 85 -7.86 -22.83 -0.37
CA ASP A 85 -9.07 -22.74 -1.17
C ASP A 85 -10.22 -22.10 -0.40
N GLY A 86 -10.72 -20.96 -0.88
CA GLY A 86 -11.80 -20.20 -0.27
C GLY A 86 -11.37 -19.22 0.83
N ARG A 87 -10.08 -19.06 1.07
CA ARG A 87 -9.54 -18.17 2.11
C ARG A 87 -8.99 -16.87 1.53
N ALA A 88 -8.89 -15.87 2.38
CA ALA A 88 -8.32 -14.56 2.06
C ALA A 88 -7.12 -14.29 2.96
N TYR A 89 -6.02 -13.80 2.35
CA TYR A 89 -4.75 -13.56 3.02
C TYR A 89 -4.27 -12.14 2.79
N PHE A 90 -3.83 -11.48 3.84
CA PHE A 90 -3.04 -10.28 3.71
C PHE A 90 -1.59 -10.64 3.36
N LEU A 91 -0.96 -9.79 2.55
CA LEU A 91 0.44 -9.91 2.18
C LEU A 91 1.17 -8.63 2.57
N GLY A 92 2.42 -8.76 3.00
CA GLY A 92 3.25 -7.63 3.42
C GLY A 92 4.67 -8.05 3.71
N GLN A 93 5.50 -7.08 4.08
CA GLN A 93 6.79 -7.31 4.70
C GLN A 93 6.58 -7.85 6.12
N LYS A 94 7.52 -8.63 6.60
CA LYS A 94 7.48 -9.18 7.95
C LYS A 94 7.55 -8.08 9.01
N GLU A 95 8.29 -7.04 8.74
CA GLU A 95 8.38 -5.87 9.60
C GLU A 95 7.25 -4.88 9.30
N HIS A 96 6.55 -4.45 10.35
CA HIS A 96 5.66 -3.30 10.27
C HIS A 96 6.49 -2.02 10.33
N VAL A 97 6.09 -0.99 9.60
CA VAL A 97 6.81 0.28 9.57
C VAL A 97 5.99 1.41 10.14
N ARG A 98 6.66 2.31 10.86
CA ARG A 98 6.11 3.64 11.09
C ARG A 98 6.12 4.40 9.77
N LEU A 99 4.96 4.66 9.22
CA LEU A 99 4.80 5.16 7.86
C LEU A 99 5.58 6.47 7.62
N TRP A 100 5.45 7.43 8.51
CA TRP A 100 6.04 8.75 8.31
C TRP A 100 7.55 8.80 8.50
N PRO A 101 8.16 8.14 9.50
CA PRO A 101 9.61 7.94 9.56
C PRO A 101 10.17 7.26 8.31
N TRP A 102 9.52 6.23 7.78
CA TRP A 102 9.93 5.56 6.55
C TRP A 102 9.86 6.51 5.33
N ILE A 103 8.77 7.28 5.18
CA ILE A 103 8.63 8.30 4.13
C ILE A 103 9.70 9.39 4.28
N ALA A 104 9.98 9.84 5.51
CA ALA A 104 10.97 10.88 5.77
C ALA A 104 12.38 10.41 5.37
N ASN A 105 12.74 9.16 5.68
CA ASN A 105 14.00 8.55 5.25
C ASN A 105 14.10 8.49 3.72
N LEU A 106 13.05 8.03 3.04
CA LEU A 106 13.01 7.97 1.58
C LEU A 106 13.17 9.36 0.94
N VAL A 107 12.50 10.37 1.49
CA VAL A 107 12.60 11.77 1.03
C VAL A 107 14.02 12.32 1.25
N ALA A 108 14.64 12.04 2.39
CA ALA A 108 16.00 12.46 2.71
C ALA A 108 17.04 11.81 1.76
N GLU A 109 16.93 10.51 1.53
CA GLU A 109 17.81 9.75 0.62
C GLU A 109 17.72 10.24 -0.85
N LEU A 110 16.56 10.80 -1.24
CA LEU A 110 16.37 11.43 -2.54
C LEU A 110 16.86 12.89 -2.59
N GLY A 111 17.45 13.43 -1.52
CA GLY A 111 17.89 14.82 -1.42
C GLY A 111 16.74 15.83 -1.47
N LEU A 112 15.53 15.40 -1.13
CA LEU A 112 14.35 16.24 -1.12
C LEU A 112 14.18 16.95 0.24
N PRO A 113 13.44 18.08 0.26
CA PRO A 113 13.27 18.84 1.49
C PRO A 113 12.50 18.07 2.57
N GLU A 114 12.96 18.18 3.79
CA GLU A 114 12.39 17.56 4.99
C GLU A 114 10.88 17.85 5.15
N LEU A 115 10.15 16.85 5.67
CA LEU A 115 8.73 16.95 6.00
C LEU A 115 8.56 17.63 7.37
N LYS A 116 8.16 18.91 7.38
CA LYS A 116 8.06 19.71 8.61
C LYS A 116 6.64 20.06 9.04
N ARG A 117 5.66 19.87 8.16
CA ARG A 117 4.29 20.32 8.43
C ARG A 117 3.44 19.17 8.92
N HIS A 118 2.77 19.36 10.03
CA HIS A 118 1.76 18.44 10.54
C HIS A 118 0.36 18.98 10.27
N VAL A 119 -0.55 18.09 9.93
CA VAL A 119 -1.97 18.37 9.73
C VAL A 119 -2.77 17.32 10.48
N SER A 120 -3.69 17.74 11.33
CA SER A 120 -4.54 16.79 12.06
C SER A 120 -5.38 15.94 11.09
N LEU A 121 -5.67 14.70 11.46
CA LEU A 121 -6.56 13.81 10.69
C LEU A 121 -7.90 14.50 10.40
N ARG A 122 -8.47 15.22 11.38
CA ARG A 122 -9.73 15.96 11.20
C ARG A 122 -9.62 17.00 10.08
N THR A 123 -8.53 17.77 10.04
CA THR A 123 -8.29 18.76 8.98
C THR A 123 -8.09 18.10 7.62
N ALA A 124 -7.25 17.06 7.56
CA ALA A 124 -7.01 16.31 6.32
C ALA A 124 -8.30 15.69 5.77
N THR A 125 -9.15 15.12 6.63
CA THR A 125 -10.45 14.55 6.25
C THR A 125 -11.42 15.62 5.72
N ARG A 126 -11.45 16.83 6.33
CA ARG A 126 -12.26 17.94 5.83
C ARG A 126 -11.79 18.43 4.46
N VAL A 127 -10.48 18.58 4.29
CA VAL A 127 -9.88 18.93 2.99
C VAL A 127 -10.22 17.84 1.95
N GLY A 128 -10.11 16.57 2.31
CA GLY A 128 -10.50 15.45 1.46
C GLY A 128 -11.96 15.53 1.00
N ALA A 129 -12.88 15.80 1.94
CA ALA A 129 -14.31 15.94 1.62
C ALA A 129 -14.58 17.10 0.64
N VAL A 130 -13.91 18.24 0.81
CA VAL A 130 -14.00 19.40 -0.10
C VAL A 130 -13.46 19.02 -1.48
N CYS A 131 -12.28 18.39 -1.55
CA CYS A 131 -11.70 17.94 -2.81
C CYS A 131 -12.63 16.96 -3.55
N GLU A 132 -13.16 15.94 -2.86
CA GLU A 132 -14.10 14.97 -3.43
C GLU A 132 -15.35 15.66 -3.99
N SER A 133 -15.91 16.63 -3.25
CA SER A 133 -17.11 17.38 -3.66
C SER A 133 -16.85 18.24 -4.89
N LEU A 134 -15.71 18.96 -4.93
CA LEU A 134 -15.31 19.79 -6.06
C LEU A 134 -15.08 18.93 -7.32
N TRP A 135 -14.34 17.80 -7.19
CA TRP A 135 -14.10 16.88 -8.31
C TRP A 135 -15.40 16.36 -8.91
N LYS A 136 -16.34 15.97 -8.04
CA LYS A 136 -17.66 15.48 -8.47
C LYS A 136 -18.48 16.61 -9.14
N TRP A 137 -18.49 17.81 -8.54
CA TRP A 137 -19.28 18.94 -9.06
C TRP A 137 -18.76 19.44 -10.41
N MET A 138 -17.41 19.50 -10.55
CA MET A 138 -16.76 19.97 -11.79
C MET A 138 -16.54 18.85 -12.82
N SER A 139 -16.96 17.61 -12.52
CA SER A 139 -16.74 16.42 -13.36
C SER A 139 -15.28 16.26 -13.83
N LEU A 140 -14.33 16.57 -12.93
CA LEU A 140 -12.91 16.51 -13.25
C LEU A 140 -12.44 15.07 -13.46
N SER A 141 -11.60 14.87 -14.46
CA SER A 141 -10.95 13.57 -14.69
C SER A 141 -9.85 13.31 -13.65
N GLY A 142 -9.59 12.02 -13.37
CA GLY A 142 -8.57 11.59 -12.42
C GLY A 142 -9.02 11.65 -10.96
N GLU A 143 -8.08 11.37 -10.06
CA GLU A 143 -8.34 11.33 -8.62
C GLU A 143 -8.11 12.70 -7.97
N PRO A 144 -8.94 13.06 -6.97
CA PRO A 144 -8.70 14.26 -6.16
C PRO A 144 -7.33 14.23 -5.50
N PRO A 145 -6.69 15.39 -5.28
CA PRO A 145 -5.38 15.46 -4.63
C PRO A 145 -5.38 14.92 -3.19
N MET A 146 -6.52 14.94 -2.52
CA MET A 146 -6.76 14.34 -1.20
C MET A 146 -8.18 13.80 -1.17
N THR A 147 -8.35 12.62 -0.56
CA THR A 147 -9.68 12.05 -0.25
C THR A 147 -9.77 11.75 1.23
N ARG A 148 -10.98 11.60 1.75
CA ARG A 148 -11.18 11.16 3.14
C ARG A 148 -10.52 9.80 3.40
N PHE A 149 -10.59 8.90 2.42
CA PHE A 149 -9.93 7.60 2.50
C PHE A 149 -8.41 7.74 2.61
N VAL A 150 -7.78 8.55 1.74
CA VAL A 150 -6.32 8.78 1.78
C VAL A 150 -5.91 9.42 3.11
N ALA A 151 -6.70 10.39 3.63
CA ALA A 151 -6.41 11.00 4.92
C ALA A 151 -6.39 9.98 6.07
N GLN A 152 -7.35 9.04 6.09
CA GLN A 152 -7.38 7.96 7.06
C GLN A 152 -6.19 7.01 6.90
N GLN A 153 -5.88 6.58 5.66
CA GLN A 153 -4.75 5.70 5.39
C GLN A 153 -3.39 6.30 5.81
N LEU A 154 -3.27 7.61 5.80
CA LEU A 154 -2.04 8.31 6.21
C LEU A 154 -1.92 8.55 7.71
N ALA A 155 -2.95 8.29 8.51
CA ALA A 155 -2.99 8.67 9.92
C ALA A 155 -3.43 7.56 10.89
N THR A 156 -3.81 6.38 10.40
CA THR A 156 -4.26 5.29 11.25
C THR A 156 -3.38 4.06 11.06
N ASP A 157 -3.33 3.21 12.08
CA ASP A 157 -2.65 1.93 12.01
C ASP A 157 -3.39 0.97 11.09
N HIS A 158 -2.65 0.30 10.24
CA HIS A 158 -3.15 -0.81 9.42
C HIS A 158 -2.02 -1.81 9.12
N SER A 159 -1.63 -2.50 10.15
CA SER A 159 -0.75 -3.67 10.11
C SER A 159 -1.58 -4.94 10.10
N TYR A 160 -1.06 -5.98 9.45
CA TYR A 160 -1.77 -7.23 9.24
C TYR A 160 -0.91 -8.41 9.63
N ASP A 161 -1.56 -9.45 10.17
CA ASP A 161 -0.95 -10.74 10.47
C ASP A 161 -0.73 -11.54 9.18
N LEU A 162 0.51 -11.93 8.92
CA LEU A 162 0.92 -12.71 7.76
C LEU A 162 0.99 -14.21 8.05
N THR A 163 0.90 -14.60 9.32
CA THR A 163 1.00 -16.00 9.76
C THR A 163 0.11 -16.97 8.97
N PRO A 164 -1.15 -16.62 8.63
CA PRO A 164 -1.97 -17.51 7.82
C PRO A 164 -1.38 -17.80 6.42
N ALA A 165 -0.77 -16.79 5.78
CA ALA A 165 -0.13 -16.96 4.48
C ALA A 165 1.13 -17.82 4.56
N GLU A 166 1.91 -17.66 5.62
CA GLU A 166 3.10 -18.47 5.90
C GLU A 166 2.73 -19.95 6.12
N GLN A 167 1.68 -20.21 6.90
CA GLN A 167 1.27 -21.56 7.27
C GLN A 167 0.55 -22.31 6.13
N ASP A 168 -0.33 -21.62 5.40
CA ASP A 168 -1.22 -22.28 4.46
C ASP A 168 -0.60 -22.51 3.07
N PHE A 169 0.32 -21.64 2.64
CA PHE A 169 0.98 -21.80 1.34
C PHE A 169 2.48 -21.43 1.33
N GLY A 170 3.10 -21.34 2.51
CA GLY A 170 4.54 -21.17 2.63
C GLY A 170 5.05 -19.79 2.18
N TYR A 171 4.26 -18.72 2.37
CA TYR A 171 4.74 -17.37 2.09
C TYR A 171 6.01 -17.08 2.89
N VAL A 172 7.08 -16.66 2.21
CA VAL A 172 8.33 -16.23 2.81
C VAL A 172 8.76 -14.93 2.17
N GLU A 173 9.09 -13.95 3.00
CA GLU A 173 9.71 -12.72 2.56
C GLU A 173 11.08 -13.01 1.94
N GLN A 174 11.25 -12.72 0.65
CA GLN A 174 12.49 -12.95 -0.10
C GLN A 174 13.41 -11.73 -0.11
N VAL A 175 12.81 -10.54 -0.06
CA VAL A 175 13.50 -9.25 -0.06
C VAL A 175 13.13 -8.50 1.22
N THR A 176 14.12 -8.20 2.06
CA THR A 176 13.91 -7.46 3.31
C THR A 176 13.40 -6.04 3.06
N LEU A 177 12.80 -5.42 4.06
CA LEU A 177 12.29 -4.05 3.96
C LEU A 177 13.39 -3.05 3.58
N ASP A 178 14.58 -3.17 4.17
CA ASP A 178 15.72 -2.29 3.87
C ASP A 178 16.16 -2.40 2.42
N GLU A 179 16.31 -3.61 1.91
CA GLU A 179 16.68 -3.87 0.52
C GLU A 179 15.59 -3.41 -0.45
N ALA A 180 14.32 -3.64 -0.12
CA ALA A 180 13.18 -3.17 -0.89
C ALA A 180 13.15 -1.63 -0.97
N THR A 181 13.42 -0.96 0.15
CA THR A 181 13.51 0.50 0.23
C THR A 181 14.68 1.01 -0.61
N ARG A 182 15.86 0.41 -0.47
CA ARG A 182 17.04 0.76 -1.26
C ARG A 182 16.79 0.65 -2.77
N ARG A 183 16.25 -0.47 -3.24
CA ARG A 183 15.90 -0.67 -4.67
C ARG A 183 14.87 0.35 -5.17
N SER A 184 13.91 0.69 -4.33
CA SER A 184 12.91 1.69 -4.65
C SER A 184 13.52 3.09 -4.80
N ILE A 185 14.46 3.47 -3.91
CA ILE A 185 15.18 4.75 -3.98
C ILE A 185 16.05 4.82 -5.24
N GLU A 186 16.78 3.76 -5.56
CA GLU A 186 17.59 3.69 -6.79
C GLU A 186 16.73 3.86 -8.04
N TRP A 187 15.59 3.17 -8.10
CA TRP A 187 14.65 3.32 -9.19
C TRP A 187 14.09 4.75 -9.29
N LEU A 188 13.71 5.37 -8.18
CA LEU A 188 13.20 6.74 -8.15
C LEU A 188 14.25 7.78 -8.58
N ARG A 189 15.54 7.56 -8.29
CA ARG A 189 16.64 8.40 -8.76
C ARG A 189 16.77 8.39 -10.29
N ASN A 190 16.50 7.23 -10.90
CA ASN A 190 16.58 7.05 -12.36
C ASN A 190 15.34 7.57 -13.11
N LEU A 191 14.26 7.90 -12.42
CA LEU A 191 13.05 8.50 -13.02
C LEU A 191 13.10 10.03 -13.13
N GLY A 192 14.02 10.68 -12.47
CA GLY A 192 14.05 12.14 -12.35
C GLY A 192 15.28 12.80 -12.66
#